data_d28caacc6fe4470e8318516be7b08a5f
#
_entry.id   d28caacc6fe4470e8318516be7b08a5f
#
_cell.length_a   1.000
_cell.length_b   1.000
_cell.length_c   1.000
_cell.angle_alpha   90.00
_cell.angle_beta   90.00
_cell.angle_gamma   90.00
#
_symmetry.space_group_name_H-M   'P 1'
#
loop_
_entity.id
_entity.type
_entity.pdbx_description
1 polymer ?
#
loop_
_entity_poly.entity_id
_entity_poly.type
_entity_poly.pdbx_seq_one_letter_code
_entity_poly.pdbx_strand_id
1 'polypeptide(L)'
;MKKFSTLRILHHRHSLLNLNLNLNPPFSVCFNFNFATVPHSHSFVVSYLVSTCGFSPESALSASRYLRFESSQKPDSVLAFLSTHGFSVSQIHTIVKRECRILRCDPDKVLLPKFLFLRSKGASSADITHMITTGPRFLLSSLDNHIVPAYLLIKSFVDSDKQVITCLRRNLSFIADNRVSSNVQLLLDNGVKRSSIAMMFSMWPSILCSCNLSHTISELKQMGFDTSKTSFAVAMLAKKTVNKAKWGDKVEVFKKWGWSEEHVLVAFKKQPYCMLTSCEKIDAMFSFWVEVLGYSSLELIKYPVIFQMSLPKRIVPRSLVLRFLDKEGLRKKGASNGTPLLTTENVFLKKFVYCFEKHSSQLLKIYEKSLNEGNPGEEEKNVCL
;
A
#
# COMPACT_ATOMS: atom_id res chain seq x y z
N MET A 1 26.65 -40.43 -0.88
CA MET A 1 26.65 -39.61 0.32
C MET A 1 27.30 -38.27 0.00
N LYS A 2 26.54 -37.24 -0.33
CA LYS A 2 27.02 -35.86 -0.47
C LYS A 2 26.31 -35.02 0.57
N LYS A 3 27.12 -34.36 1.42
CA LYS A 3 26.71 -33.54 2.57
C LYS A 3 25.88 -32.34 2.13
N PHE A 4 24.75 -32.17 2.75
CA PHE A 4 23.96 -30.95 2.66
C PHE A 4 24.65 -29.85 3.48
N SER A 5 25.16 -28.82 2.82
CA SER A 5 25.65 -27.61 3.47
C SER A 5 24.46 -26.67 3.67
N THR A 6 24.29 -26.29 4.91
CA THR A 6 23.28 -25.34 5.40
C THR A 6 23.51 -23.96 4.78
N LEU A 7 22.55 -23.44 4.03
CA LEU A 7 22.57 -22.06 3.58
C LEU A 7 22.31 -21.13 4.77
N ARG A 8 23.36 -20.51 5.29
CA ARG A 8 23.29 -19.37 6.21
C ARG A 8 22.89 -18.13 5.40
N ILE A 9 21.73 -17.60 5.69
CA ILE A 9 21.31 -16.28 5.21
C ILE A 9 22.09 -15.24 6.01
N LEU A 10 23.02 -14.55 5.34
CA LEU A 10 23.80 -13.46 5.90
C LEU A 10 22.92 -12.21 6.01
N HIS A 11 22.63 -11.80 7.23
CA HIS A 11 22.16 -10.45 7.54
C HIS A 11 23.31 -9.45 7.33
N HIS A 12 23.31 -8.72 6.23
CA HIS A 12 24.15 -7.53 6.09
C HIS A 12 23.51 -6.34 6.82
N ARG A 13 24.06 -6.05 7.99
CA ARG A 13 23.95 -4.73 8.60
C ARG A 13 24.82 -3.76 7.79
N HIS A 14 24.22 -2.73 7.24
CA HIS A 14 24.96 -1.59 6.70
C HIS A 14 25.68 -0.85 7.83
N SER A 15 26.98 -1.01 7.90
CA SER A 15 27.85 -0.09 8.64
C SER A 15 28.16 1.11 7.74
N LEU A 16 27.81 2.29 8.22
CA LEU A 16 28.20 3.56 7.62
C LEU A 16 29.71 3.74 7.76
N LEU A 17 30.43 3.73 6.65
CA LEU A 17 31.81 4.16 6.58
C LEU A 17 31.87 5.69 6.57
N ASN A 18 32.37 6.27 7.67
CA ASN A 18 32.79 7.66 7.73
C ASN A 18 34.02 7.87 6.85
N LEU A 19 33.84 8.54 5.72
CA LEU A 19 34.94 9.11 4.96
C LEU A 19 35.15 10.57 5.39
N ASN A 20 36.12 10.80 6.26
CA ASN A 20 36.68 12.11 6.55
C ASN A 20 37.45 12.61 5.31
N LEU A 21 36.89 13.51 4.57
CA LEU A 21 37.59 14.33 3.61
C LEU A 21 37.77 15.74 4.19
N ASN A 22 38.98 15.98 4.69
CA ASN A 22 39.49 17.31 5.02
C ASN A 22 39.61 18.12 3.72
N LEU A 23 38.71 19.06 3.51
CA LEU A 23 38.89 20.15 2.55
C LEU A 23 38.69 21.45 3.30
N ASN A 24 39.80 22.18 3.50
CA ASN A 24 39.80 23.54 3.98
C ASN A 24 39.03 24.47 3.00
N PRO A 25 38.11 25.29 3.46
CA PRO A 25 37.52 26.35 2.63
C PRO A 25 38.34 27.62 2.75
N PRO A 26 38.72 28.26 1.64
CA PRO A 26 39.00 29.68 1.65
C PRO A 26 37.69 30.42 1.33
N PHE A 27 37.52 31.56 1.96
CA PHE A 27 36.48 32.57 1.87
C PHE A 27 35.34 32.50 2.87
N SER A 28 35.63 33.22 3.97
CA SER A 28 34.63 33.74 4.88
C SER A 28 33.77 34.79 4.13
N VAL A 29 32.58 34.35 3.68
CA VAL A 29 31.53 35.28 3.27
C VAL A 29 30.64 35.51 4.46
N CYS A 30 30.86 36.63 5.14
CA CYS A 30 29.91 37.13 6.13
C CYS A 30 28.59 37.45 5.41
N PHE A 31 27.64 36.55 5.44
CA PHE A 31 26.24 36.87 5.15
C PHE A 31 25.70 37.69 6.32
N ASN A 32 25.73 39.03 6.18
CA ASN A 32 24.88 39.88 6.97
C ASN A 32 23.42 39.54 6.66
N PHE A 33 22.81 38.69 7.48
CA PHE A 33 21.37 38.57 7.53
C PHE A 33 20.82 39.88 8.08
N ASN A 34 20.45 40.79 7.18
CA ASN A 34 19.54 41.87 7.53
C ASN A 34 18.27 41.19 8.05
N PHE A 35 18.07 41.19 9.36
CA PHE A 35 16.77 40.95 9.97
C PHE A 35 15.84 42.06 9.53
N ALA A 36 15.27 41.92 8.32
CA ALA A 36 14.06 42.64 7.98
C ALA A 36 13.08 42.37 9.12
N THR A 37 12.61 43.43 9.77
CA THR A 37 11.67 43.38 10.90
C THR A 37 10.53 42.45 10.56
N VAL A 38 10.57 41.24 11.14
CA VAL A 38 9.47 40.26 11.03
C VAL A 38 8.25 40.93 11.65
N PRO A 39 7.12 41.09 10.95
CA PRO A 39 5.94 41.73 11.50
C PRO A 39 5.57 41.04 12.82
N HIS A 40 5.18 41.83 13.84
CA HIS A 40 4.89 41.36 15.21
C HIS A 40 3.97 40.13 15.24
N SER A 41 3.04 40.02 14.26
CA SER A 41 2.14 38.88 14.08
C SER A 41 2.86 37.59 13.72
N HIS A 42 3.96 37.62 12.95
CA HIS A 42 4.74 36.42 12.64
C HIS A 42 5.49 35.89 13.86
N SER A 43 5.98 36.77 14.73
CA SER A 43 6.63 36.40 15.99
C SER A 43 5.65 35.65 16.92
N PHE A 44 4.41 36.15 17.07
CA PHE A 44 3.40 35.51 17.90
C PHE A 44 3.00 34.14 17.35
N VAL A 45 2.72 34.03 16.05
CA VAL A 45 2.37 32.75 15.39
C VAL A 45 3.46 31.71 15.56
N VAL A 46 4.72 32.08 15.35
CA VAL A 46 5.87 31.16 15.53
C VAL A 46 5.96 30.69 16.97
N SER A 47 5.91 31.60 17.94
CA SER A 47 5.93 31.28 19.37
C SER A 47 4.79 30.32 19.75
N TYR A 48 3.58 30.59 19.31
CA TYR A 48 2.40 29.74 19.53
C TYR A 48 2.58 28.32 18.93
N LEU A 49 3.04 28.22 17.70
CA LEU A 49 3.26 26.92 17.06
C LEU A 49 4.31 26.07 17.75
N VAL A 50 5.38 26.71 18.26
CA VAL A 50 6.43 26.03 19.01
C VAL A 50 5.92 25.59 20.38
N SER A 51 5.38 26.54 21.17
CA SER A 51 5.01 26.29 22.56
C SER A 51 3.77 25.43 22.73
N THR A 52 2.75 25.62 21.87
CA THR A 52 1.43 24.97 22.01
C THR A 52 1.25 23.78 21.07
N CYS A 53 1.78 23.87 19.83
CA CYS A 53 1.54 22.85 18.81
C CYS A 53 2.74 21.89 18.63
N GLY A 54 3.86 22.08 19.35
CA GLY A 54 5.02 21.19 19.32
C GLY A 54 5.77 21.18 17.98
N PHE A 55 5.82 22.32 17.27
CA PHE A 55 6.64 22.48 16.07
C PHE A 55 8.11 22.73 16.45
N SER A 56 9.04 22.30 15.59
CA SER A 56 10.39 22.85 15.64
C SER A 56 10.37 24.32 15.20
N PRO A 57 11.31 25.16 15.67
CA PRO A 57 11.37 26.58 15.27
C PRO A 57 11.37 26.80 13.75
N GLU A 58 12.11 25.98 13.00
CA GLU A 58 12.16 26.02 11.54
C GLU A 58 10.82 25.68 10.89
N SER A 59 10.16 24.62 11.36
CA SER A 59 8.83 24.20 10.88
C SER A 59 7.78 25.25 11.23
N ALA A 60 7.84 25.87 12.41
CA ALA A 60 6.95 26.93 12.84
C ALA A 60 7.12 28.18 11.96
N LEU A 61 8.36 28.56 11.64
CA LEU A 61 8.64 29.67 10.73
C LEU A 61 8.11 29.41 9.32
N SER A 62 8.25 28.19 8.81
CA SER A 62 7.68 27.80 7.52
C SER A 62 6.13 27.83 7.54
N ALA A 63 5.51 27.30 8.58
CA ALA A 63 4.06 27.25 8.73
C ALA A 63 3.45 28.64 8.94
N SER A 64 4.16 29.57 9.63
CA SER A 64 3.70 30.93 9.89
C SER A 64 3.41 31.73 8.62
N ARG A 65 4.01 31.36 7.49
CA ARG A 65 3.73 31.98 6.17
C ARG A 65 2.27 31.81 5.73
N TYR A 66 1.61 30.78 6.23
CA TYR A 66 0.22 30.44 5.89
C TYR A 66 -0.78 30.85 6.98
N LEU A 67 -0.29 31.41 8.11
CA LEU A 67 -1.08 31.73 9.27
C LEU A 67 -0.93 33.22 9.61
N ARG A 68 -2.07 33.83 9.99
CA ARG A 68 -2.09 35.18 10.51
C ARG A 68 -3.12 35.23 11.64
N PHE A 69 -2.66 35.34 12.88
CA PHE A 69 -3.47 35.61 14.06
C PHE A 69 -2.60 36.32 15.10
N GLU A 70 -3.23 37.21 15.85
CA GLU A 70 -2.57 38.08 16.84
C GLU A 70 -2.92 37.68 18.27
N SER A 71 -3.84 36.73 18.44
CA SER A 71 -4.24 36.16 19.72
C SER A 71 -4.42 34.66 19.59
N SER A 72 -4.31 33.94 20.72
CA SER A 72 -4.49 32.49 20.79
C SER A 72 -5.97 32.05 20.75
N GLN A 73 -6.91 32.97 20.96
CA GLN A 73 -8.33 32.65 21.15
C GLN A 73 -8.91 31.74 20.03
N LYS A 74 -8.64 32.11 18.79
CA LYS A 74 -9.17 31.35 17.63
C LYS A 74 -8.45 29.99 17.45
N PRO A 75 -7.11 29.91 17.42
CA PRO A 75 -6.44 28.60 17.38
C PRO A 75 -6.76 27.75 18.60
N ASP A 76 -6.84 28.30 19.82
CA ASP A 76 -7.21 27.55 21.03
C ASP A 76 -8.63 26.95 20.91
N SER A 77 -9.59 27.69 20.36
CA SER A 77 -10.94 27.16 20.12
C SER A 77 -10.93 25.94 19.18
N VAL A 78 -10.06 25.93 18.16
CA VAL A 78 -9.90 24.77 17.25
C VAL A 78 -9.28 23.58 17.99
N LEU A 79 -8.24 23.81 18.80
CA LEU A 79 -7.61 22.73 19.57
C LEU A 79 -8.59 22.14 20.60
N ALA A 80 -9.35 23.00 21.31
CA ALA A 80 -10.41 22.60 22.25
C ALA A 80 -11.51 21.80 21.53
N PHE A 81 -11.97 22.26 20.37
CA PHE A 81 -12.95 21.54 19.55
C PHE A 81 -12.46 20.12 19.20
N LEU A 82 -11.24 19.96 18.73
CA LEU A 82 -10.69 18.65 18.42
C LEU A 82 -10.61 17.75 19.67
N SER A 83 -10.15 18.31 20.80
CA SER A 83 -10.08 17.59 22.08
C SER A 83 -11.45 17.09 22.54
N THR A 84 -12.48 17.95 22.52
CA THR A 84 -13.86 17.58 22.90
C THR A 84 -14.51 16.55 21.96
N HIS A 85 -14.00 16.45 20.71
CA HIS A 85 -14.45 15.44 19.75
C HIS A 85 -13.61 14.15 19.78
N GLY A 86 -12.77 13.93 20.81
CA GLY A 86 -12.10 12.68 21.12
C GLY A 86 -10.73 12.49 20.44
N PHE A 87 -10.09 13.59 19.99
CA PHE A 87 -8.73 13.51 19.50
C PHE A 87 -7.73 13.61 20.67
N SER A 88 -6.75 12.73 20.72
CA SER A 88 -5.63 12.82 21.66
C SER A 88 -4.70 13.99 21.31
N VAL A 89 -3.91 14.45 22.26
CA VAL A 89 -2.92 15.52 22.07
C VAL A 89 -1.97 15.18 20.91
N SER A 90 -1.51 13.93 20.81
CA SER A 90 -0.62 13.51 19.72
C SER A 90 -1.31 13.53 18.34
N GLN A 91 -2.59 13.18 18.28
CA GLN A 91 -3.39 13.29 17.06
C GLN A 91 -3.59 14.75 16.66
N ILE A 92 -3.91 15.63 17.60
CA ILE A 92 -4.05 17.07 17.38
C ILE A 92 -2.74 17.66 16.83
N HIS A 93 -1.60 17.35 17.45
CA HIS A 93 -0.29 17.77 16.94
C HIS A 93 -0.03 17.25 15.52
N THR A 94 -0.37 15.99 15.24
CA THR A 94 -0.25 15.40 13.88
C THR A 94 -1.12 16.15 12.87
N ILE A 95 -2.36 16.46 13.22
CA ILE A 95 -3.31 17.18 12.38
C ILE A 95 -2.76 18.58 12.07
N VAL A 96 -2.36 19.33 13.09
CA VAL A 96 -1.86 20.70 12.95
C VAL A 96 -0.54 20.73 12.16
N LYS A 97 0.37 19.79 12.40
CA LYS A 97 1.63 19.68 11.64
C LYS A 97 1.39 19.38 10.16
N ARG A 98 0.40 18.58 9.82
CA ARG A 98 0.06 18.24 8.43
C ARG A 98 -0.71 19.35 7.72
N GLU A 99 -1.55 20.08 8.46
CA GLU A 99 -2.41 21.12 7.90
C GLU A 99 -2.68 22.22 8.92
N CYS A 100 -1.70 23.08 9.12
CA CYS A 100 -1.75 24.16 10.12
C CYS A 100 -2.86 25.18 9.86
N ARG A 101 -3.33 25.31 8.60
CA ARG A 101 -4.39 26.27 8.23
C ARG A 101 -5.73 26.02 8.92
N ILE A 102 -5.94 24.83 9.50
CA ILE A 102 -7.14 24.55 10.29
C ILE A 102 -7.27 25.45 11.50
N LEU A 103 -6.13 25.94 12.08
CA LEU A 103 -6.11 26.86 13.21
C LEU A 103 -6.81 28.21 12.91
N ARG A 104 -7.11 28.48 11.64
CA ARG A 104 -7.85 29.68 11.20
C ARG A 104 -9.35 29.43 11.05
N CYS A 105 -9.79 28.17 11.15
CA CYS A 105 -11.20 27.83 10.97
C CYS A 105 -12.03 28.30 12.18
N ASP A 106 -13.30 28.55 11.90
CA ASP A 106 -14.32 28.68 12.93
C ASP A 106 -14.81 27.24 13.24
N PRO A 107 -14.68 26.77 14.50
CA PRO A 107 -15.07 25.41 14.85
C PRO A 107 -16.55 25.12 14.56
N ASP A 108 -17.46 26.04 14.91
CA ASP A 108 -18.89 25.81 14.82
C ASP A 108 -19.40 25.94 13.38
N LYS A 109 -18.87 26.92 12.64
CA LYS A 109 -19.32 27.19 11.24
C LYS A 109 -18.64 26.29 10.22
N VAL A 110 -17.39 25.89 10.46
CA VAL A 110 -16.58 25.19 9.44
C VAL A 110 -16.32 23.73 9.80
N LEU A 111 -16.00 23.41 11.05
CA LEU A 111 -15.62 22.06 11.44
C LEU A 111 -16.84 21.22 11.82
N LEU A 112 -17.67 21.71 12.72
CA LEU A 112 -18.82 20.99 13.27
C LEU A 112 -19.76 20.42 12.19
N PRO A 113 -20.16 21.16 11.13
CA PRO A 113 -21.05 20.62 10.10
C PRO A 113 -20.49 19.36 9.42
N LYS A 114 -19.15 19.27 9.24
CA LYS A 114 -18.50 18.11 8.63
C LYS A 114 -18.49 16.89 9.55
N PHE A 115 -18.32 17.12 10.86
CA PHE A 115 -18.43 16.06 11.87
C PHE A 115 -19.86 15.53 11.95
N LEU A 116 -20.84 16.41 11.97
CA LEU A 116 -22.26 16.05 11.98
C LEU A 116 -22.63 15.27 10.70
N PHE A 117 -22.16 15.73 9.54
CA PHE A 117 -22.35 15.00 8.29
C PHE A 117 -21.80 13.58 8.35
N LEU A 118 -20.54 13.39 8.76
CA LEU A 118 -19.94 12.06 8.86
C LEU A 118 -20.72 11.17 9.85
N ARG A 119 -21.12 11.70 11.00
CA ARG A 119 -21.94 10.98 11.98
C ARG A 119 -23.30 10.59 11.43
N SER A 120 -23.98 11.48 10.70
CA SER A 120 -25.26 11.20 10.06
C SER A 120 -25.18 10.08 9.01
N LYS A 121 -23.96 9.80 8.50
CA LYS A 121 -23.67 8.70 7.57
C LYS A 121 -23.15 7.45 8.27
N GLY A 122 -23.22 7.41 9.60
CA GLY A 122 -22.87 6.24 10.39
C GLY A 122 -21.38 6.10 10.72
N ALA A 123 -20.57 7.15 10.53
CA ALA A 123 -19.18 7.14 10.98
C ALA A 123 -19.11 7.17 12.51
N SER A 124 -18.39 6.23 13.11
CA SER A 124 -18.08 6.22 14.53
C SER A 124 -17.09 7.34 14.90
N SER A 125 -16.99 7.69 16.19
CA SER A 125 -15.95 8.63 16.65
C SER A 125 -14.54 8.15 16.30
N ALA A 126 -14.28 6.84 16.38
CA ALA A 126 -13.00 6.25 15.99
C ALA A 126 -12.74 6.36 14.47
N ASP A 127 -13.79 6.23 13.63
CA ASP A 127 -13.66 6.46 12.19
C ASP A 127 -13.29 7.91 11.89
N ILE A 128 -13.96 8.86 12.53
CA ILE A 128 -13.76 10.30 12.34
C ILE A 128 -12.34 10.68 12.78
N THR A 129 -11.92 10.26 13.98
CA THR A 129 -10.55 10.54 14.46
C THR A 129 -9.48 9.97 13.56
N HIS A 130 -9.65 8.73 13.08
CA HIS A 130 -8.73 8.13 12.12
C HIS A 130 -8.68 8.92 10.80
N MET A 131 -9.84 9.21 10.20
CA MET A 131 -9.95 9.92 8.92
C MET A 131 -9.30 11.30 8.98
N ILE A 132 -9.63 12.08 10.00
CA ILE A 132 -9.12 13.46 10.15
C ILE A 132 -7.61 13.46 10.45
N THR A 133 -7.12 12.56 11.29
CA THR A 133 -5.68 12.45 11.59
C THR A 133 -4.86 12.07 10.35
N THR A 134 -5.39 11.19 9.51
CA THR A 134 -4.71 10.77 8.28
C THR A 134 -4.85 11.76 7.13
N GLY A 135 -5.98 12.48 7.04
CA GLY A 135 -6.30 13.42 5.98
C GLY A 135 -6.89 14.75 6.47
N PRO A 136 -6.16 15.57 7.27
CA PRO A 136 -6.71 16.77 7.90
C PRO A 136 -7.17 17.85 6.90
N ARG A 137 -6.65 17.82 5.67
CA ARG A 137 -7.07 18.74 4.59
C ARG A 137 -8.57 18.66 4.30
N PHE A 138 -9.21 17.53 4.61
CA PHE A 138 -10.65 17.37 4.54
C PHE A 138 -11.42 18.47 5.29
N LEU A 139 -10.91 18.90 6.44
CA LEU A 139 -11.53 19.96 7.23
C LEU A 139 -11.57 21.33 6.53
N LEU A 140 -10.70 21.55 5.55
CA LEU A 140 -10.68 22.76 4.73
C LEU A 140 -11.53 22.67 3.48
N SER A 141 -12.02 21.48 3.12
CA SER A 141 -12.88 21.28 1.95
C SER A 141 -14.30 21.79 2.24
N SER A 142 -14.96 22.38 1.24
CA SER A 142 -16.38 22.76 1.33
C SER A 142 -17.27 21.53 1.53
N LEU A 143 -18.19 21.60 2.49
CA LEU A 143 -19.15 20.52 2.71
C LEU A 143 -20.02 20.31 1.47
N ASP A 144 -20.62 21.38 0.96
CA ASP A 144 -21.62 21.32 -0.12
C ASP A 144 -21.00 21.11 -1.50
N ASN A 145 -19.83 21.74 -1.76
CA ASN A 145 -19.22 21.73 -3.09
C ASN A 145 -18.25 20.56 -3.32
N HIS A 146 -17.73 19.92 -2.25
CA HIS A 146 -16.73 18.85 -2.38
C HIS A 146 -17.12 17.58 -1.62
N ILE A 147 -17.47 17.70 -0.33
CA ILE A 147 -17.65 16.52 0.52
C ILE A 147 -18.93 15.77 0.15
N VAL A 148 -20.06 16.46 0.09
CA VAL A 148 -21.35 15.86 -0.26
C VAL A 148 -21.34 15.29 -1.68
N PRO A 149 -20.89 16.01 -2.72
CA PRO A 149 -20.81 15.45 -4.07
C PRO A 149 -19.91 14.22 -4.17
N ALA A 150 -18.73 14.24 -3.52
CA ALA A 150 -17.84 13.07 -3.50
C ALA A 150 -18.47 11.87 -2.77
N TYR A 151 -19.17 12.12 -1.65
CA TYR A 151 -19.92 11.10 -0.94
C TYR A 151 -21.00 10.47 -1.84
N LEU A 152 -21.81 11.29 -2.52
CA LEU A 152 -22.86 10.82 -3.42
C LEU A 152 -22.29 10.05 -4.61
N LEU A 153 -21.17 10.50 -5.16
CA LEU A 153 -20.47 9.78 -6.23
C LEU A 153 -20.07 8.37 -5.77
N ILE A 154 -19.41 8.23 -4.62
CA ILE A 154 -19.05 6.91 -4.08
C ILE A 154 -20.30 6.08 -3.85
N LYS A 155 -21.33 6.67 -3.21
CA LYS A 155 -22.59 6.01 -2.89
C LYS A 155 -23.29 5.44 -4.12
N SER A 156 -23.10 6.05 -5.28
CA SER A 156 -23.66 5.54 -6.53
C SER A 156 -22.99 4.25 -7.02
N PHE A 157 -21.84 3.87 -6.46
CA PHE A 157 -21.09 2.64 -6.81
C PHE A 157 -21.10 1.56 -5.73
N VAL A 158 -21.52 1.92 -4.51
CA VAL A 158 -21.54 0.99 -3.36
C VAL A 158 -22.93 0.96 -2.72
N ASP A 159 -23.28 -0.15 -2.05
CA ASP A 159 -24.66 -0.41 -1.63
C ASP A 159 -25.05 0.28 -0.32
N SER A 160 -24.08 0.63 0.55
CA SER A 160 -24.37 1.14 1.89
C SER A 160 -23.47 2.31 2.31
N ASP A 161 -23.98 3.13 3.22
CA ASP A 161 -23.23 4.23 3.83
C ASP A 161 -21.99 3.71 4.57
N LYS A 162 -22.10 2.52 5.20
CA LYS A 162 -20.95 1.85 5.83
C LYS A 162 -19.81 1.59 4.85
N GLN A 163 -20.13 1.19 3.62
CA GLN A 163 -19.11 1.00 2.58
C GLN A 163 -18.51 2.33 2.14
N VAL A 164 -19.31 3.39 2.02
CA VAL A 164 -18.79 4.74 1.74
C VAL A 164 -17.82 5.19 2.82
N ILE A 165 -18.20 5.07 4.10
CA ILE A 165 -17.29 5.40 5.23
C ILE A 165 -16.02 4.57 5.18
N THR A 166 -16.10 3.29 4.83
CA THR A 166 -14.92 2.43 4.65
C THR A 166 -13.98 2.94 3.54
N CYS A 167 -14.54 3.42 2.41
CA CYS A 167 -13.75 4.04 1.35
C CYS A 167 -13.06 5.33 1.84
N LEU A 168 -13.81 6.19 2.52
CA LEU A 168 -13.29 7.46 3.08
C LEU A 168 -12.20 7.23 4.12
N ARG A 169 -12.34 6.22 4.98
CA ARG A 169 -11.29 5.87 5.96
C ARG A 169 -9.95 5.53 5.33
N ARG A 170 -9.94 4.89 4.17
CA ARG A 170 -8.71 4.50 3.50
C ARG A 170 -7.97 5.68 2.88
N ASN A 171 -8.70 6.63 2.34
CA ASN A 171 -8.11 7.82 1.74
C ASN A 171 -9.14 8.94 1.59
N LEU A 172 -8.98 10.01 2.37
CA LEU A 172 -9.81 11.21 2.25
C LEU A 172 -9.32 12.19 1.19
N SER A 173 -8.10 12.07 0.71
CA SER A 173 -7.48 13.08 -0.14
C SER A 173 -8.19 13.25 -1.49
N PHE A 174 -8.87 12.21 -1.97
CA PHE A 174 -9.57 12.27 -3.25
C PHE A 174 -10.86 13.11 -3.22
N ILE A 175 -11.41 13.42 -2.05
CA ILE A 175 -12.65 14.24 -1.92
C ILE A 175 -12.48 15.62 -2.53
N ALA A 176 -11.30 16.22 -2.38
CA ALA A 176 -11.01 17.54 -2.91
C ALA A 176 -10.34 17.50 -4.31
N ASP A 177 -10.27 16.34 -4.93
CA ASP A 177 -9.66 16.18 -6.25
C ASP A 177 -10.72 16.25 -7.36
N ASN A 178 -10.76 17.36 -8.06
CA ASN A 178 -11.73 17.61 -9.13
C ASN A 178 -11.65 16.61 -10.30
N ARG A 179 -10.56 15.84 -10.40
CA ARG A 179 -10.37 14.82 -11.46
C ARG A 179 -11.17 13.56 -11.21
N VAL A 180 -11.57 13.28 -9.98
CA VAL A 180 -12.22 12.01 -9.62
C VAL A 180 -13.48 11.78 -10.43
N SER A 181 -14.36 12.77 -10.51
CA SER A 181 -15.61 12.66 -11.26
C SER A 181 -15.38 12.44 -12.76
N SER A 182 -14.50 13.24 -13.37
CA SER A 182 -14.16 13.10 -14.79
C SER A 182 -13.46 11.78 -15.10
N ASN A 183 -12.59 11.32 -14.20
CA ASN A 183 -11.90 10.03 -14.35
C ASN A 183 -12.86 8.85 -14.20
N VAL A 184 -13.85 8.93 -13.31
CA VAL A 184 -14.91 7.92 -13.18
C VAL A 184 -15.72 7.85 -14.46
N GLN A 185 -16.10 9.00 -15.02
CA GLN A 185 -16.83 9.04 -16.29
C GLN A 185 -16.00 8.46 -17.43
N LEU A 186 -14.73 8.83 -17.54
CA LEU A 186 -13.79 8.29 -18.52
C LEU A 186 -13.68 6.74 -18.44
N LEU A 187 -13.66 6.19 -17.21
CA LEU A 187 -13.66 4.73 -17.03
C LEU A 187 -14.94 4.08 -17.52
N LEU A 188 -16.10 4.68 -17.23
CA LEU A 188 -17.40 4.20 -17.69
C LEU A 188 -17.50 4.23 -19.21
N ASP A 189 -17.08 5.32 -19.85
CA ASP A 189 -17.07 5.51 -21.31
C ASP A 189 -16.16 4.50 -22.01
N ASN A 190 -15.12 4.01 -21.31
CA ASN A 190 -14.26 2.96 -21.80
C ASN A 190 -14.73 1.54 -21.46
N GLY A 191 -15.94 1.36 -20.94
CA GLY A 191 -16.54 0.06 -20.66
C GLY A 191 -16.03 -0.62 -19.38
N VAL A 192 -15.40 0.13 -18.46
CA VAL A 192 -15.00 -0.41 -17.17
C VAL A 192 -16.23 -0.66 -16.31
N LYS A 193 -16.36 -1.87 -15.78
CA LYS A 193 -17.52 -2.26 -14.97
C LYS A 193 -17.62 -1.43 -13.70
N ARG A 194 -18.86 -1.09 -13.30
CA ARG A 194 -19.15 -0.39 -12.05
C ARG A 194 -18.54 -1.07 -10.81
N SER A 195 -18.55 -2.41 -10.78
CA SER A 195 -17.91 -3.19 -9.69
C SER A 195 -16.39 -2.96 -9.61
N SER A 196 -15.71 -2.80 -10.73
CA SER A 196 -14.27 -2.47 -10.77
C SER A 196 -14.02 -1.03 -10.28
N ILE A 197 -14.89 -0.09 -10.61
CA ILE A 197 -14.82 1.29 -10.11
C ILE A 197 -15.11 1.32 -8.60
N ALA A 198 -16.10 0.58 -8.12
CA ALA A 198 -16.37 0.42 -6.68
C ALA A 198 -15.13 -0.14 -5.93
N MET A 199 -14.46 -1.12 -6.52
CA MET A 199 -13.19 -1.65 -5.99
C MET A 199 -12.08 -0.58 -5.97
N MET A 200 -11.97 0.27 -7.00
CA MET A 200 -11.00 1.37 -7.00
C MET A 200 -11.29 2.37 -5.86
N PHE A 201 -12.53 2.77 -5.64
CA PHE A 201 -12.89 3.60 -4.48
C PHE A 201 -12.50 2.95 -3.15
N SER A 202 -12.75 1.65 -3.02
CA SER A 202 -12.52 0.91 -1.78
C SER A 202 -11.05 0.58 -1.52
N MET A 203 -10.28 0.27 -2.54
CA MET A 203 -8.92 -0.28 -2.39
C MET A 203 -7.82 0.62 -2.97
N TRP A 204 -8.08 1.33 -4.07
CA TRP A 204 -7.07 2.06 -4.84
C TRP A 204 -7.54 3.43 -5.32
N PRO A 205 -8.05 4.30 -4.43
CA PRO A 205 -8.62 5.60 -4.83
C PRO A 205 -7.62 6.52 -5.54
N SER A 206 -6.32 6.30 -5.36
CA SER A 206 -5.27 7.05 -6.07
C SER A 206 -5.31 6.89 -7.59
N ILE A 207 -5.90 5.80 -8.11
CA ILE A 207 -6.10 5.62 -9.56
C ILE A 207 -7.05 6.69 -10.08
N LEU A 208 -8.12 6.97 -9.32
CA LEU A 208 -9.15 7.95 -9.69
C LEU A 208 -8.64 9.40 -9.64
N CYS A 209 -7.51 9.66 -8.98
CA CYS A 209 -6.83 10.95 -8.93
C CYS A 209 -5.72 11.11 -9.99
N SER A 210 -5.61 10.18 -10.95
CA SER A 210 -4.53 10.20 -11.94
C SER A 210 -4.72 11.32 -12.97
N CYS A 211 -3.65 12.05 -13.26
CA CYS A 211 -3.68 13.11 -14.29
C CYS A 211 -3.53 12.55 -15.73
N ASN A 212 -3.02 11.33 -15.87
CA ASN A 212 -2.76 10.69 -17.16
C ASN A 212 -3.58 9.40 -17.37
N LEU A 213 -4.78 9.33 -16.78
CA LEU A 213 -5.62 8.12 -16.82
C LEU A 213 -5.97 7.70 -18.25
N SER A 214 -6.29 8.65 -19.13
CA SER A 214 -6.62 8.40 -20.53
C SER A 214 -5.46 7.69 -21.25
N HIS A 215 -4.22 8.17 -21.07
CA HIS A 215 -3.03 7.53 -21.62
C HIS A 215 -2.85 6.09 -21.09
N THR A 216 -3.02 5.89 -19.78
CA THR A 216 -2.91 4.55 -19.18
C THR A 216 -3.96 3.58 -19.72
N ILE A 217 -5.20 4.05 -19.92
CA ILE A 217 -6.27 3.24 -20.53
C ILE A 217 -5.88 2.84 -21.95
N SER A 218 -5.41 3.79 -22.78
CA SER A 218 -5.02 3.54 -24.16
C SER A 218 -3.86 2.55 -24.26
N GLU A 219 -2.83 2.72 -23.41
CA GLU A 219 -1.68 1.83 -23.33
C GLU A 219 -2.10 0.39 -22.99
N LEU A 220 -2.96 0.20 -21.98
CA LEU A 220 -3.42 -1.12 -21.58
C LEU A 220 -4.32 -1.77 -22.66
N LYS A 221 -5.13 -0.98 -23.36
CA LYS A 221 -5.90 -1.47 -24.52
C LYS A 221 -4.98 -1.96 -25.64
N GLN A 222 -3.92 -1.20 -25.96
CA GLN A 222 -2.91 -1.62 -26.94
C GLN A 222 -2.17 -2.90 -26.53
N MET A 223 -1.93 -3.09 -25.21
CA MET A 223 -1.41 -4.34 -24.67
C MET A 223 -2.42 -5.49 -24.75
N GLY A 224 -3.66 -5.26 -25.16
CA GLY A 224 -4.72 -6.27 -25.33
C GLY A 224 -5.46 -6.62 -24.04
N PHE A 225 -5.57 -5.68 -23.08
CA PHE A 225 -6.44 -5.85 -21.94
C PHE A 225 -7.90 -5.57 -22.29
N ASP A 226 -8.79 -6.41 -21.77
CA ASP A 226 -10.24 -6.18 -21.79
C ASP A 226 -10.65 -5.28 -20.62
N THR A 227 -11.15 -4.09 -20.93
CA THR A 227 -11.55 -3.08 -19.95
C THR A 227 -12.66 -3.55 -19.01
N SER A 228 -13.48 -4.52 -19.48
CA SER A 228 -14.57 -5.08 -18.68
C SER A 228 -14.12 -6.06 -17.60
N LYS A 229 -12.85 -6.49 -17.61
CA LYS A 229 -12.29 -7.47 -16.65
C LYS A 229 -11.66 -6.78 -15.46
N THR A 230 -11.74 -7.42 -14.28
CA THR A 230 -11.08 -6.94 -13.07
C THR A 230 -9.54 -6.85 -13.24
N SER A 231 -8.96 -7.71 -14.08
CA SER A 231 -7.53 -7.65 -14.42
C SER A 231 -7.11 -6.30 -15.01
N PHE A 232 -7.99 -5.63 -15.75
CA PHE A 232 -7.73 -4.29 -16.27
C PHE A 232 -7.55 -3.27 -15.13
N ALA A 233 -8.43 -3.29 -14.11
CA ALA A 233 -8.31 -2.41 -12.95
C ALA A 233 -7.01 -2.65 -12.18
N VAL A 234 -6.59 -3.91 -12.03
CA VAL A 234 -5.32 -4.27 -11.40
C VAL A 234 -4.13 -3.83 -12.26
N ALA A 235 -4.23 -3.95 -13.59
CA ALA A 235 -3.18 -3.47 -14.48
C ALA A 235 -3.01 -1.94 -14.40
N MET A 236 -4.12 -1.19 -14.29
CA MET A 236 -4.08 0.24 -14.02
C MET A 236 -3.37 0.57 -12.69
N LEU A 237 -3.65 -0.21 -11.63
CA LEU A 237 -2.93 -0.08 -10.36
C LEU A 237 -1.42 -0.32 -10.54
N ALA A 238 -1.03 -1.37 -11.26
CA ALA A 238 0.37 -1.67 -11.51
C ALA A 238 1.07 -0.53 -12.28
N LYS A 239 0.45 -0.03 -13.33
CA LYS A 239 0.98 1.12 -14.11
C LYS A 239 1.07 2.41 -13.28
N LYS A 240 0.15 2.62 -12.35
CA LYS A 240 0.17 3.78 -11.44
C LYS A 240 1.24 3.67 -10.36
N THR A 241 1.45 2.47 -9.83
CA THR A 241 2.30 2.23 -8.65
C THR A 241 3.76 1.98 -9.02
N VAL A 242 3.99 1.26 -10.12
CA VAL A 242 5.32 0.87 -10.58
C VAL A 242 5.81 1.87 -11.63
N ASN A 243 6.77 2.71 -11.28
CA ASN A 243 7.38 3.64 -12.24
C ASN A 243 8.20 2.89 -13.30
N LYS A 244 8.58 3.59 -14.37
CA LYS A 244 9.30 3.00 -15.52
C LYS A 244 10.60 2.30 -15.12
N ALA A 245 11.39 2.88 -14.21
CA ALA A 245 12.64 2.28 -13.75
C ALA A 245 12.38 0.95 -13.02
N LYS A 246 11.52 0.97 -11.99
CA LYS A 246 11.13 -0.26 -11.27
C LYS A 246 10.46 -1.30 -12.15
N TRP A 247 9.78 -0.88 -13.21
CA TRP A 247 9.23 -1.80 -14.19
C TRP A 247 10.35 -2.52 -14.95
N GLY A 248 11.37 -1.76 -15.42
CA GLY A 248 12.56 -2.31 -16.06
C GLY A 248 13.28 -3.30 -15.16
N ASP A 249 13.56 -2.92 -13.89
CA ASP A 249 14.22 -3.79 -12.91
C ASP A 249 13.50 -5.16 -12.80
N LYS A 250 12.16 -5.17 -12.75
CA LYS A 250 11.39 -6.41 -12.68
C LYS A 250 11.50 -7.23 -13.96
N VAL A 251 11.46 -6.59 -15.12
CA VAL A 251 11.63 -7.28 -16.41
C VAL A 251 13.01 -7.96 -16.48
N GLU A 252 14.05 -7.28 -16.00
CA GLU A 252 15.41 -7.87 -15.96
C GLU A 252 15.48 -9.08 -15.00
N VAL A 253 14.78 -9.06 -13.87
CA VAL A 253 14.68 -10.26 -13.01
C VAL A 253 13.99 -11.41 -13.73
N PHE A 254 12.92 -11.17 -14.47
CA PHE A 254 12.26 -12.21 -15.27
C PHE A 254 13.19 -12.74 -16.38
N LYS A 255 13.94 -11.84 -17.06
CA LYS A 255 14.92 -12.22 -18.11
C LYS A 255 16.07 -13.06 -17.56
N LYS A 256 16.58 -12.76 -16.37
CA LYS A 256 17.59 -13.56 -15.65
C LYS A 256 17.19 -15.04 -15.58
N TRP A 257 15.90 -15.32 -15.46
CA TRP A 257 15.35 -16.68 -15.38
C TRP A 257 14.86 -17.22 -16.74
N GLY A 258 15.28 -16.61 -17.85
CA GLY A 258 15.02 -17.09 -19.21
C GLY A 258 13.67 -16.67 -19.80
N TRP A 259 12.97 -15.71 -19.21
CA TRP A 259 11.76 -15.16 -19.81
C TRP A 259 12.10 -14.09 -20.84
N SER A 260 11.36 -14.05 -21.95
CA SER A 260 11.36 -12.91 -22.86
C SER A 260 10.39 -11.82 -22.38
N GLU A 261 10.49 -10.62 -22.93
CA GLU A 261 9.52 -9.55 -22.66
C GLU A 261 8.09 -9.97 -23.02
N GLU A 262 7.93 -10.77 -24.05
CA GLU A 262 6.64 -11.33 -24.44
C GLU A 262 6.09 -12.27 -23.36
N HIS A 263 6.92 -13.11 -22.76
CA HIS A 263 6.53 -13.97 -21.64
C HIS A 263 6.08 -13.13 -20.44
N VAL A 264 6.80 -12.05 -20.12
CA VAL A 264 6.41 -11.10 -19.06
C VAL A 264 5.06 -10.45 -19.36
N LEU A 265 4.85 -10.03 -20.63
CA LEU A 265 3.58 -9.44 -21.04
C LEU A 265 2.42 -10.44 -20.94
N VAL A 266 2.63 -11.69 -21.36
CA VAL A 266 1.62 -12.77 -21.21
C VAL A 266 1.27 -12.99 -19.74
N ALA A 267 2.27 -13.05 -18.85
CA ALA A 267 2.04 -13.20 -17.42
C ALA A 267 1.33 -11.98 -16.82
N PHE A 268 1.71 -10.77 -17.22
CA PHE A 268 1.08 -9.52 -16.80
C PHE A 268 -0.39 -9.45 -17.23
N LYS A 269 -0.71 -9.86 -18.46
CA LYS A 269 -2.10 -9.92 -18.95
C LYS A 269 -2.94 -10.91 -18.15
N LYS A 270 -2.39 -12.07 -17.80
CA LYS A 270 -3.09 -13.08 -16.99
C LYS A 270 -3.27 -12.63 -15.55
N GLN A 271 -2.24 -12.06 -14.95
CA GLN A 271 -2.22 -11.71 -13.55
C GLN A 271 -1.36 -10.45 -13.29
N PRO A 272 -1.94 -9.27 -13.42
CA PRO A 272 -1.19 -8.01 -13.32
C PRO A 272 -0.50 -7.78 -11.97
N TYR A 273 -0.96 -8.43 -10.92
CA TYR A 273 -0.30 -8.39 -9.60
C TYR A 273 1.16 -8.90 -9.63
N CYS A 274 1.57 -9.70 -10.61
CA CYS A 274 2.97 -10.15 -10.69
C CYS A 274 3.93 -8.97 -10.79
N MET A 275 3.52 -7.86 -11.41
CA MET A 275 4.31 -6.64 -11.50
C MET A 275 4.25 -5.76 -10.24
N LEU A 276 3.36 -6.05 -9.29
CA LEU A 276 3.32 -5.40 -7.96
C LEU A 276 4.20 -6.13 -6.93
N THR A 277 4.66 -7.34 -7.24
CA THR A 277 5.57 -8.13 -6.40
C THR A 277 6.98 -7.52 -6.45
N SER A 278 7.74 -7.54 -5.34
CA SER A 278 9.12 -7.03 -5.30
C SER A 278 10.07 -7.92 -6.11
N CYS A 279 11.19 -7.35 -6.58
CA CYS A 279 12.21 -8.07 -7.34
C CYS A 279 12.76 -9.26 -6.55
N GLU A 280 13.04 -9.06 -5.27
CA GLU A 280 13.58 -10.08 -4.35
C GLU A 280 12.61 -11.27 -4.23
N LYS A 281 11.30 -10.99 -4.12
CA LYS A 281 10.29 -12.04 -4.03
C LYS A 281 10.12 -12.79 -5.34
N ILE A 282 10.22 -12.09 -6.48
CA ILE A 282 10.19 -12.72 -7.82
C ILE A 282 11.40 -13.65 -7.97
N ASP A 283 12.60 -13.16 -7.66
CA ASP A 283 13.84 -13.91 -7.75
C ASP A 283 13.85 -15.15 -6.84
N ALA A 284 13.47 -14.97 -5.57
CA ALA A 284 13.35 -16.08 -4.62
C ALA A 284 12.37 -17.17 -5.07
N MET A 285 11.26 -16.77 -5.72
CA MET A 285 10.28 -17.71 -6.25
C MET A 285 10.85 -18.52 -7.41
N PHE A 286 11.59 -17.88 -8.33
CA PHE A 286 12.25 -18.56 -9.43
C PHE A 286 13.38 -19.46 -8.95
N SER A 287 14.24 -18.98 -8.03
CA SER A 287 15.33 -19.79 -7.45
C SER A 287 14.76 -21.07 -6.83
N PHE A 288 13.72 -20.97 -6.00
CA PHE A 288 13.08 -22.15 -5.43
C PHE A 288 12.49 -23.06 -6.51
N TRP A 289 11.80 -22.51 -7.52
CA TRP A 289 11.15 -23.29 -8.58
C TRP A 289 12.14 -24.02 -9.47
N VAL A 290 13.22 -23.34 -9.87
CA VAL A 290 14.20 -23.86 -10.82
C VAL A 290 15.31 -24.66 -10.11
N GLU A 291 15.93 -24.05 -9.08
CA GLU A 291 17.15 -24.63 -8.48
C GLU A 291 16.81 -25.70 -7.44
N VAL A 292 15.72 -25.54 -6.67
CA VAL A 292 15.35 -26.48 -5.62
C VAL A 292 14.43 -27.59 -6.14
N LEU A 293 13.43 -27.22 -6.94
CA LEU A 293 12.45 -28.19 -7.46
C LEU A 293 12.88 -28.82 -8.80
N GLY A 294 13.79 -28.18 -9.56
CA GLY A 294 14.23 -28.64 -10.87
C GLY A 294 13.21 -28.43 -12.00
N TYR A 295 12.24 -27.51 -11.83
CA TYR A 295 11.20 -27.26 -12.81
C TYR A 295 11.59 -26.15 -13.79
N SER A 296 11.03 -26.17 -14.99
CA SER A 296 11.22 -25.10 -15.97
C SER A 296 10.61 -23.77 -15.49
N SER A 297 11.38 -22.69 -15.58
CA SER A 297 10.89 -21.34 -15.30
C SER A 297 9.69 -20.95 -16.16
N LEU A 298 9.63 -21.46 -17.40
CA LEU A 298 8.55 -21.19 -18.37
C LEU A 298 7.20 -21.76 -17.94
N GLU A 299 7.17 -22.77 -17.06
CA GLU A 299 5.91 -23.26 -16.51
C GLU A 299 5.16 -22.19 -15.71
N LEU A 300 5.90 -21.28 -15.05
CA LEU A 300 5.32 -20.21 -14.24
C LEU A 300 4.52 -19.18 -15.08
N ILE A 301 4.75 -19.12 -16.42
CA ILE A 301 3.92 -18.30 -17.33
C ILE A 301 2.46 -18.76 -17.31
N LYS A 302 2.21 -20.04 -17.04
CA LYS A 302 0.87 -20.59 -16.90
C LYS A 302 0.22 -20.17 -15.58
N TYR A 303 1.03 -19.91 -14.54
CA TYR A 303 0.61 -19.69 -13.15
C TYR A 303 1.20 -18.42 -12.52
N PRO A 304 1.12 -17.23 -13.15
CA PRO A 304 1.79 -16.03 -12.64
C PRO A 304 1.26 -15.54 -11.29
N VAL A 305 0.12 -16.05 -10.84
CA VAL A 305 -0.42 -15.81 -9.49
C VAL A 305 0.49 -16.38 -8.38
N ILE A 306 1.36 -17.34 -8.69
CA ILE A 306 2.33 -17.93 -7.74
C ILE A 306 3.25 -16.85 -7.17
N PHE A 307 3.67 -15.85 -7.95
CA PHE A 307 4.52 -14.75 -7.48
C PHE A 307 3.90 -13.92 -6.34
N GLN A 308 2.59 -13.97 -6.15
CA GLN A 308 1.91 -13.27 -5.04
C GLN A 308 1.84 -14.11 -3.77
N MET A 309 1.99 -15.41 -3.89
CA MET A 309 1.83 -16.33 -2.77
C MET A 309 3.04 -16.26 -1.83
N SER A 310 2.82 -16.67 -0.59
CA SER A 310 3.91 -16.81 0.37
C SER A 310 4.78 -18.01 -0.01
N LEU A 311 6.06 -17.76 -0.29
CA LEU A 311 7.02 -18.82 -0.58
C LEU A 311 7.15 -19.76 0.64
N PRO A 312 7.46 -19.29 1.88
CA PRO A 312 7.65 -20.17 3.02
C PRO A 312 6.36 -20.80 3.54
N LYS A 313 5.23 -20.05 3.54
CA LYS A 313 3.98 -20.54 4.17
C LYS A 313 3.06 -21.34 3.22
N ARG A 314 3.31 -21.30 1.92
CA ARG A 314 2.43 -21.96 0.97
C ARG A 314 3.16 -22.76 -0.10
N ILE A 315 4.11 -22.16 -0.79
CA ILE A 315 4.74 -22.79 -1.95
C ILE A 315 5.67 -23.93 -1.49
N VAL A 316 6.58 -23.67 -0.56
CA VAL A 316 7.52 -24.68 -0.04
C VAL A 316 6.79 -25.88 0.57
N PRO A 317 5.87 -25.74 1.54
CA PRO A 317 5.21 -26.90 2.16
C PRO A 317 4.49 -27.79 1.16
N ARG A 318 3.75 -27.17 0.24
CA ARG A 318 2.99 -27.90 -0.78
C ARG A 318 3.89 -28.58 -1.80
N SER A 319 4.94 -27.91 -2.24
CA SER A 319 5.88 -28.47 -3.20
C SER A 319 6.64 -29.66 -2.64
N LEU A 320 7.00 -29.65 -1.35
CA LEU A 320 7.67 -30.80 -0.70
C LEU A 320 6.74 -32.02 -0.60
N VAL A 321 5.45 -31.81 -0.30
CA VAL A 321 4.43 -32.87 -0.34
C VAL A 321 4.30 -33.45 -1.75
N LEU A 322 4.18 -32.60 -2.77
CA LEU A 322 4.09 -33.03 -4.17
C LEU A 322 5.32 -33.80 -4.60
N ARG A 323 6.52 -33.33 -4.23
CA ARG A 323 7.80 -34.00 -4.54
C ARG A 323 7.91 -35.37 -3.88
N PHE A 324 7.41 -35.52 -2.64
CA PHE A 324 7.32 -36.83 -2.01
C PHE A 324 6.40 -37.77 -2.80
N LEU A 325 5.20 -37.31 -3.16
CA LEU A 325 4.24 -38.10 -3.94
C LEU A 325 4.77 -38.49 -5.31
N ASP A 326 5.53 -37.63 -5.97
CA ASP A 326 6.19 -37.94 -7.25
C ASP A 326 7.27 -39.00 -7.08
N LYS A 327 8.09 -38.90 -6.01
CA LYS A 327 9.16 -39.85 -5.70
C LYS A 327 8.60 -41.26 -5.42
N GLU A 328 7.51 -41.34 -4.70
CA GLU A 328 6.83 -42.60 -4.37
C GLU A 328 5.92 -43.10 -5.53
N GLY A 329 5.89 -42.42 -6.67
CA GLY A 329 5.06 -42.80 -7.81
C GLY A 329 3.55 -42.69 -7.58
N LEU A 330 3.14 -41.94 -6.55
CA LEU A 330 1.73 -41.78 -6.13
C LEU A 330 0.97 -40.73 -6.91
N ARG A 331 1.66 -39.90 -7.69
CA ARG A 331 1.03 -38.95 -8.62
C ARG A 331 1.09 -39.45 -10.05
N LYS A 332 0.05 -39.06 -10.81
CA LYS A 332 0.00 -39.36 -12.25
C LYS A 332 1.18 -38.67 -12.96
N LYS A 333 1.90 -39.42 -13.79
CA LYS A 333 3.00 -38.88 -14.59
C LYS A 333 2.52 -37.73 -15.47
N GLY A 334 3.22 -36.59 -15.47
CA GLY A 334 2.84 -35.39 -16.17
C GLY A 334 1.74 -34.53 -15.50
N ALA A 335 1.39 -34.83 -14.26
CA ALA A 335 0.46 -33.99 -13.48
C ALA A 335 1.03 -32.58 -13.28
N SER A 336 0.16 -31.57 -13.28
CA SER A 336 0.54 -30.15 -13.10
C SER A 336 1.20 -29.92 -11.73
N ASN A 337 2.35 -29.24 -11.73
CA ASN A 337 3.06 -28.82 -10.53
C ASN A 337 2.47 -27.53 -9.94
N GLY A 338 1.95 -26.64 -10.79
CA GLY A 338 1.42 -25.33 -10.35
C GLY A 338 -0.02 -25.39 -9.84
N THR A 339 -0.90 -26.16 -10.46
CA THR A 339 -2.32 -26.22 -10.09
C THR A 339 -2.57 -26.57 -8.62
N PRO A 340 -1.91 -27.59 -8.02
CA PRO A 340 -2.11 -27.91 -6.60
C PRO A 340 -1.74 -26.76 -5.65
N LEU A 341 -0.74 -25.97 -6.00
CA LEU A 341 -0.30 -24.83 -5.19
C LEU A 341 -1.36 -23.73 -5.09
N LEU A 342 -2.27 -23.65 -6.06
CA LEU A 342 -3.32 -22.65 -6.13
C LEU A 342 -4.57 -22.99 -5.34
N THR A 343 -4.78 -24.26 -4.98
CA THR A 343 -5.98 -24.72 -4.25
C THR A 343 -6.05 -24.12 -2.85
N THR A 344 -7.24 -24.09 -2.24
CA THR A 344 -7.36 -23.76 -0.81
C THR A 344 -6.64 -24.80 0.05
N GLU A 345 -6.30 -24.46 1.29
CA GLU A 345 -5.57 -25.38 2.18
C GLU A 345 -6.32 -26.68 2.42
N ASN A 346 -7.61 -26.58 2.77
CA ASN A 346 -8.45 -27.75 2.98
C ASN A 346 -8.53 -28.66 1.75
N VAL A 347 -8.61 -28.07 0.55
CA VAL A 347 -8.63 -28.86 -0.69
C VAL A 347 -7.28 -29.50 -0.96
N PHE A 348 -6.17 -28.79 -0.67
CA PHE A 348 -4.83 -29.34 -0.81
C PHE A 348 -4.62 -30.52 0.13
N LEU A 349 -4.86 -30.36 1.42
CA LEU A 349 -4.71 -31.41 2.42
C LEU A 349 -5.59 -32.62 2.09
N LYS A 350 -6.86 -32.40 1.73
CA LYS A 350 -7.76 -33.49 1.36
C LYS A 350 -7.25 -34.28 0.16
N LYS A 351 -6.75 -33.59 -0.91
CA LYS A 351 -6.37 -34.24 -2.17
C LYS A 351 -4.94 -34.78 -2.21
N PHE A 352 -4.03 -34.20 -1.43
CA PHE A 352 -2.59 -34.51 -1.53
C PHE A 352 -1.97 -35.02 -0.24
N VAL A 353 -2.72 -35.07 0.86
CA VAL A 353 -2.28 -35.59 2.14
C VAL A 353 -3.19 -36.71 2.58
N TYR A 354 -4.45 -36.43 2.86
CA TYR A 354 -5.38 -37.39 3.52
C TYR A 354 -5.89 -38.49 2.59
N CYS A 355 -5.94 -38.25 1.26
CA CYS A 355 -6.36 -39.31 0.34
C CYS A 355 -5.33 -40.45 0.19
N PHE A 356 -4.09 -40.25 0.65
CA PHE A 356 -3.04 -41.27 0.66
C PHE A 356 -2.91 -41.88 2.07
N GLU A 357 -3.92 -42.65 2.51
CA GLU A 357 -4.04 -43.16 3.89
C GLU A 357 -2.75 -43.75 4.45
N LYS A 358 -2.05 -44.62 3.68
CA LYS A 358 -0.77 -45.22 4.08
C LYS A 358 0.36 -44.24 4.32
N HIS A 359 0.32 -43.09 3.70
CA HIS A 359 1.38 -42.08 3.76
C HIS A 359 0.92 -40.79 4.46
N SER A 360 -0.34 -40.71 4.88
CA SER A 360 -0.97 -39.49 5.39
C SER A 360 -0.19 -38.86 6.56
N SER A 361 0.20 -39.67 7.55
CA SER A 361 0.99 -39.18 8.69
C SER A 361 2.37 -38.63 8.28
N GLN A 362 3.04 -39.25 7.31
CA GLN A 362 4.33 -38.79 6.81
C GLN A 362 4.20 -37.50 5.98
N LEU A 363 3.19 -37.43 5.12
CA LEU A 363 2.89 -36.25 4.31
C LEU A 363 2.52 -35.05 5.19
N LEU A 364 1.73 -35.28 6.24
CA LEU A 364 1.36 -34.24 7.21
C LEU A 364 2.60 -33.73 7.95
N LYS A 365 3.49 -34.61 8.41
CA LYS A 365 4.74 -34.21 9.04
C LYS A 365 5.63 -33.36 8.11
N ILE A 366 5.75 -33.73 6.82
CA ILE A 366 6.50 -32.93 5.82
C ILE A 366 5.87 -31.55 5.69
N TYR A 367 4.53 -31.48 5.60
CA TYR A 367 3.80 -30.24 5.45
C TYR A 367 3.98 -29.31 6.66
N GLU A 368 3.73 -29.81 7.87
CA GLU A 368 3.81 -29.06 9.13
C GLU A 368 5.24 -28.63 9.48
N LYS A 369 6.22 -29.53 9.32
CA LYS A 369 7.61 -29.21 9.56
C LYS A 369 8.08 -28.05 8.69
N SER A 370 7.73 -28.06 7.41
CA SER A 370 8.12 -26.97 6.50
C SER A 370 7.36 -25.66 6.74
N LEU A 371 6.16 -25.71 7.32
CA LEU A 371 5.47 -24.50 7.79
C LEU A 371 6.18 -23.86 8.98
N ASN A 372 6.63 -24.66 9.94
CA ASN A 372 7.30 -24.19 11.15
C ASN A 372 8.71 -23.65 10.84
N GLU A 373 9.47 -24.30 9.96
CA GLU A 373 10.78 -23.80 9.50
C GLU A 373 10.68 -22.48 8.72
N GLY A 374 9.53 -22.18 8.12
CA GLY A 374 9.23 -20.92 7.44
C GLY A 374 8.83 -19.77 8.35
N ASN A 375 8.78 -19.95 9.68
CA ASN A 375 8.35 -18.98 10.67
C ASN A 375 9.45 -18.75 11.75
N PRO A 376 10.56 -18.06 11.47
CA PRO A 376 11.64 -17.87 12.44
C PRO A 376 11.32 -16.91 13.61
N GLY A 377 10.06 -16.51 13.79
CA GLY A 377 9.65 -15.48 14.76
C GLY A 377 8.77 -15.94 15.91
N GLU A 378 8.43 -17.22 16.06
CA GLU A 378 7.58 -17.69 17.17
C GLU A 378 8.33 -18.41 18.30
N GLU A 379 9.59 -18.84 18.10
CA GLU A 379 10.37 -19.46 19.17
C GLU A 379 10.94 -18.48 20.21
N GLU A 380 11.03 -17.17 19.92
CA GLU A 380 11.53 -16.18 20.88
C GLU A 380 10.46 -15.63 21.83
N LYS A 381 9.18 -15.91 21.64
CA LYS A 381 8.09 -15.44 22.53
C LYS A 381 7.73 -16.36 23.70
N ASN A 382 8.26 -17.57 23.73
CA ASN A 382 7.96 -18.55 24.80
C ASN A 382 9.08 -18.70 25.83
N VAL A 383 10.10 -17.84 25.84
CA VAL A 383 11.19 -17.88 26.83
C VAL A 383 11.13 -16.71 27.83
N CYS A 384 10.12 -15.84 27.72
CA CYS A 384 9.87 -14.77 28.73
C CYS A 384 8.42 -14.85 29.23
N LEU A 385 8.14 -15.83 30.09
CA LEU A 385 7.09 -15.81 31.11
C LEU A 385 7.60 -16.58 32.32
#